data_1d254ace5deedbaf6a7ea3c0f4bb9c9e
#
_entry.id   1d254ace5deedbaf6a7ea3c0f4bb9c9e
#
_cell.length_a   1.000
_cell.length_b   1.000
_cell.length_c   1.000
_cell.angle_alpha   90.00
_cell.angle_beta   90.00
_cell.angle_gamma   90.00
#
_symmetry.space_group_name_H-M   'P 1'
#
loop_
_entity.id
_entity.type
_entity.pdbx_description
1 polymer ?
#
loop_
_entity_poly.entity_id
_entity_poly.type
_entity_poly.pdbx_seq_one_letter_code
_entity_poly.pdbx_strand_id
1 'polypeptide(L)'
;MSAVGMCKSIDLKGDSQNLLRGHCEVNGQVRDCRILDLKSNGAFVESFVPAVTGTRVTLRFNLPNGYQVCTGGIVGYHQFKVGFSVNFIDIPESDAAQITSLVG
;
A
#
# COMPACT_ATOMS: atom_id res chain seq x y z
N MET A 1 8.34 -13.66 -16.35
CA MET A 1 8.46 -13.54 -16.04
C MET A 1 8.72 -13.64 -15.72
N SER A 2 8.45 -13.62 -15.55
CA SER A 2 8.51 -13.63 -15.06
C SER A 2 8.56 -13.91 -14.59
N ALA A 3 8.37 -13.95 -14.33
CA ALA A 3 8.36 -14.10 -13.74
C ALA A 3 8.42 -14.40 -13.31
N VAL A 4 8.30 -14.35 -13.43
CA VAL A 4 8.33 -14.48 -12.86
C VAL A 4 8.30 -14.72 -12.53
N GLY A 5 8.26 -14.79 -12.45
CA GLY A 5 8.14 -14.70 -12.00
C GLY A 5 7.99 -15.01 -11.53
N MET A 6 7.90 -14.96 -11.62
CA MET A 6 7.64 -15.17 -11.02
C MET A 6 7.50 -15.70 -10.42
N CYS A 7 7.42 -15.69 -10.31
CA CYS A 7 7.19 -16.11 -9.57
C CYS A 7 6.73 -16.74 -9.19
N LYS A 8 6.57 -17.00 -9.16
CA LYS A 8 6.05 -17.44 -8.67
C LYS A 8 5.72 -18.04 -7.99
N SER A 9 5.65 -18.14 -7.81
CA SER A 9 5.28 -18.45 -6.98
C SER A 9 5.04 -18.93 -6.27
N ILE A 10 4.85 -19.07 -6.06
CA ILE A 10 4.75 -19.19 -5.25
C ILE A 10 4.19 -19.31 -4.49
N ASP A 11 3.99 -19.26 -4.44
CA ASP A 11 3.49 -19.09 -3.70
C ASP A 11 2.90 -18.90 -3.05
N LEU A 12 2.71 -18.86 -3.09
CA LEU A 12 2.17 -18.44 -2.62
C LEU A 12 1.23 -18.38 -1.92
N LYS A 13 0.83 -18.22 -2.48
CA LYS A 13 0.02 -18.35 -1.30
C LYS A 13 -0.95 -17.23 -1.07
N GLY A 14 -1.87 -17.36 -0.09
CA GLY A 14 -2.81 -16.30 0.21
C GLY A 14 -2.16 -15.00 0.62
N ASP A 15 -1.02 -15.09 1.27
CA ASP A 15 -0.33 -13.89 1.75
C ASP A 15 0.09 -12.97 0.62
N SER A 16 0.42 -13.53 -0.52
CA SER A 16 0.87 -12.72 -1.64
C SER A 16 -0.24 -11.81 -2.17
N GLN A 17 -1.49 -12.12 -1.86
CA GLN A 17 -2.61 -11.29 -2.31
C GLN A 17 -2.60 -9.92 -1.65
N ASN A 18 -2.00 -9.82 -0.47
CA ASN A 18 -1.97 -8.56 0.26
C ASN A 18 -0.65 -7.82 0.10
N LEU A 19 0.22 -8.33 -0.77
CA LEU A 19 1.53 -7.75 -0.98
C LEU A 19 1.55 -7.03 -2.31
N LEU A 20 1.38 -5.73 -2.26
CA LEU A 20 1.36 -4.89 -3.45
C LEU A 20 2.55 -3.96 -3.42
N ARG A 21 3.06 -3.65 -4.60
CA ARG A 21 4.14 -2.69 -4.71
C ARG A 21 3.58 -1.34 -5.09
N GLY A 22 4.19 -0.30 -4.55
CA GLY A 22 3.75 1.04 -4.84
C GLY A 22 4.80 2.05 -4.50
N HIS A 23 4.34 3.28 -4.44
CA HIS A 23 5.20 4.41 -4.09
C HIS A 23 4.52 5.19 -2.99
N CYS A 24 5.32 5.67 -2.04
CA CYS A 24 4.82 6.58 -1.03
C CYS A 24 5.62 7.87 -1.10
N GLU A 25 4.90 8.97 -0.96
CA GLU A 25 5.52 10.28 -0.93
C GLU A 25 5.36 10.85 0.46
N VAL A 26 6.49 11.13 1.11
CA VAL A 26 6.53 11.67 2.45
C VAL A 26 7.47 12.87 2.42
N ASN A 27 6.98 14.04 2.83
CA ASN A 27 7.79 15.26 2.90
C ASN A 27 8.48 15.57 1.57
N GLY A 28 7.76 15.32 0.46
CA GLY A 28 8.29 15.63 -0.86
C GLY A 28 9.21 14.57 -1.45
N GLN A 29 9.48 13.51 -0.72
CA GLN A 29 10.33 12.42 -1.22
C GLN A 29 9.48 11.23 -1.60
N VAL A 30 9.69 10.72 -2.82
CA VAL A 30 8.98 9.56 -3.33
C VAL A 30 9.87 8.34 -3.16
N ARG A 31 9.34 7.30 -2.53
CA ARG A 31 10.08 6.08 -2.31
C ARG A 31 9.25 4.87 -2.69
N ASP A 32 9.92 3.82 -3.12
CA ASP A 32 9.27 2.53 -3.32
C ASP A 32 8.80 2.00 -1.97
N CYS A 33 7.68 1.32 -1.99
CA CYS A 33 7.15 0.72 -0.78
C CYS A 33 6.34 -0.51 -1.12
N ARG A 34 5.99 -1.26 -0.09
CA ARG A 34 5.07 -2.39 -0.22
C ARG A 34 3.83 -2.07 0.60
N ILE A 35 2.70 -2.44 0.03
CA ILE A 35 1.41 -2.19 0.67
C ILE A 35 0.91 -3.51 1.23
N LEU A 36 0.72 -3.56 2.53
CA LEU A 36 0.26 -4.76 3.23
C LEU A 36 -1.06 -4.48 3.91
N ASP A 37 -1.80 -5.54 4.23
CA ASP A 37 -3.06 -5.44 4.98
C ASP A 37 -3.98 -4.37 4.43
N LEU A 38 -4.13 -4.38 3.11
CA LEU A 38 -4.91 -3.34 2.44
C LEU A 38 -6.39 -3.48 2.77
N LYS A 39 -7.00 -2.36 3.14
CA LYS A 39 -8.43 -2.26 3.39
C LYS A 39 -8.92 -0.98 2.74
N SER A 40 -10.23 -0.81 2.68
CA SER A 40 -10.79 0.38 2.04
C SER A 40 -10.47 1.66 2.81
N ASN A 41 -10.11 1.55 4.09
CA ASN A 41 -9.83 2.72 4.91
C ASN A 41 -8.37 2.88 5.30
N GLY A 42 -7.50 1.99 4.84
CA GLY A 42 -6.08 2.11 5.19
C GLY A 42 -5.26 0.90 4.81
N ALA A 43 -3.98 0.97 5.14
CA ALA A 43 -3.04 -0.11 4.85
C ALA A 43 -1.83 0.03 5.74
N PHE A 44 -1.02 -1.02 5.77
CA PHE A 44 0.30 -0.95 6.38
C PHE A 44 1.31 -0.77 5.25
N VAL A 45 2.21 0.20 5.38
CA VAL A 45 3.20 0.51 4.36
C VAL A 45 4.56 0.05 4.87
N GLU A 46 5.13 -0.93 4.18
CA GLU A 46 6.48 -1.41 4.49
C GLU A 46 7.46 -0.54 3.72
N SER A 47 8.23 0.25 4.44
CA SER A 47 9.15 1.20 3.85
C SER A 47 10.18 1.61 4.87
N PHE A 48 11.36 1.98 4.39
CA PHE A 48 12.40 2.50 5.26
C PHE A 48 12.33 4.01 5.42
N VAL A 49 11.35 4.65 4.80
CA VAL A 49 11.18 6.09 4.95
C VAL A 49 10.72 6.38 6.38
N PRO A 50 11.41 7.28 7.09
CA PRO A 50 10.93 7.68 8.40
C PRO A 50 9.61 8.43 8.26
N ALA A 51 8.65 8.04 9.08
CA ALA A 51 7.35 8.70 9.05
C ALA A 51 6.79 8.70 10.46
N VAL A 52 6.59 9.88 11.02
CA VAL A 52 6.05 10.01 12.36
C VAL A 52 4.53 10.04 12.31
N THR A 53 3.93 9.60 13.40
CA THR A 53 2.48 9.62 13.55
C THR A 53 1.95 11.02 13.25
N GLY A 54 0.88 11.06 12.44
CA GLY A 54 0.27 12.32 12.05
C GLY A 54 0.82 12.91 10.75
N THR A 55 1.89 12.34 10.22
CA THR A 55 2.45 12.83 8.97
C THR A 55 1.52 12.51 7.81
N ARG A 56 1.35 13.47 6.91
CA ARG A 56 0.57 13.25 5.70
C ARG A 56 1.43 12.58 4.65
N VAL A 57 0.87 11.55 4.01
CA VAL A 57 1.56 10.81 2.96
C VAL A 57 0.64 10.67 1.76
N THR A 58 1.24 10.44 0.61
CA THR A 58 0.49 10.10 -0.60
C THR A 58 0.92 8.72 -1.03
N LEU A 59 -0.05 7.84 -1.27
CA LEU A 59 0.21 6.47 -1.71
C LEU A 59 -0.29 6.29 -3.13
N ARG A 60 0.53 5.58 -3.91
CA ARG A 60 0.17 5.24 -5.28
C ARG A 60 0.55 3.78 -5.50
N PHE A 61 -0.43 2.97 -5.85
CA PHE A 61 -0.17 1.55 -6.06
C PHE A 61 -1.18 0.97 -7.03
N ASN A 62 -0.83 -0.17 -7.60
CA ASN A 62 -1.70 -0.88 -8.53
C ASN A 62 -2.27 -2.10 -7.86
N LEU A 63 -3.57 -2.31 -8.06
CA LEU A 63 -4.23 -3.52 -7.62
C LEU A 63 -3.91 -4.65 -8.59
N PRO A 64 -4.11 -5.91 -8.19
CA PRO A 64 -3.82 -7.04 -9.09
C PRO A 64 -4.58 -6.99 -10.41
N ASN A 65 -5.74 -6.34 -10.43
CA ASN A 65 -6.51 -6.22 -11.67
C ASN A 65 -6.03 -5.07 -12.55
N GLY A 66 -4.95 -4.38 -12.15
CA GLY A 66 -4.40 -3.29 -12.93
C GLY A 66 -4.95 -1.92 -12.60
N TYR A 67 -5.95 -1.85 -11.74
CA TYR A 67 -6.52 -0.58 -11.34
C TYR A 67 -5.52 0.19 -10.48
N GLN A 68 -5.26 1.44 -10.83
CA GLN A 68 -4.30 2.26 -10.09
C GLN A 68 -5.01 3.08 -9.04
N VAL A 69 -4.51 2.97 -7.81
CA VAL A 69 -5.03 3.73 -6.67
C VAL A 69 -4.04 4.83 -6.33
N CYS A 70 -4.55 6.02 -6.10
CA CYS A 70 -3.74 7.15 -5.66
C CYS A 70 -4.53 7.86 -4.58
N THR A 71 -4.02 7.85 -3.35
CA THR A 71 -4.78 8.43 -2.25
C THR A 71 -3.84 9.06 -1.23
N GLY A 72 -4.35 10.06 -0.55
CA GLY A 72 -3.67 10.60 0.61
C GLY A 72 -3.97 9.79 1.85
N GLY A 73 -3.15 9.96 2.85
CA GLY A 73 -3.34 9.29 4.11
C GLY A 73 -2.57 9.96 5.22
N ILE A 74 -2.85 9.51 6.45
CA ILE A 74 -2.17 10.00 7.65
C ILE A 74 -1.52 8.81 8.33
N VAL A 75 -0.25 8.97 8.69
CA VAL A 75 0.47 7.93 9.42
C VAL A 75 -0.15 7.73 10.79
N GLY A 76 -0.52 6.51 11.10
CA GLY A 76 -1.09 6.17 12.39
C GLY A 76 -0.02 5.81 13.39
N TYR A 77 0.63 4.67 13.20
CA TYR A 77 1.74 4.29 14.06
C TYR A 77 2.93 3.88 13.20
N HIS A 78 4.09 4.00 13.77
CA HIS A 78 5.34 3.66 13.09
C HIS A 78 6.00 2.49 13.81
N GLN A 79 6.43 1.51 13.03
CA GLN A 79 7.13 0.35 13.56
C GLN A 79 8.56 0.39 13.04
N PHE A 80 9.49 0.60 13.94
CA PHE A 80 10.90 0.85 13.60
C PHE A 80 11.44 -0.27 12.70
N LYS A 81 12.05 0.13 11.59
CA LYS A 81 12.67 -0.76 10.61
C LYS A 81 11.68 -1.67 9.89
N VAL A 82 10.39 -1.47 10.07
CA VAL A 82 9.38 -2.26 9.37
C VAL A 82 8.54 -1.37 8.46
N GLY A 83 7.91 -0.36 9.04
CA GLY A 83 7.04 0.50 8.25
C GLY A 83 6.09 1.27 9.13
N PHE A 84 4.95 1.65 8.57
CA PHE A 84 3.98 2.44 9.30
C PHE A 84 2.58 2.18 8.77
N SER A 85 1.61 2.37 9.65
CA SER A 85 0.22 2.27 9.23
C SER A 85 -0.22 3.58 8.63
N VAL A 86 -1.13 3.51 7.66
CA VAL A 86 -1.69 4.69 7.02
C VAL A 86 -3.20 4.59 7.03
N ASN A 87 -3.84 5.63 7.52
CA ASN A 87 -5.29 5.76 7.43
C ASN A 87 -5.59 6.65 6.23
N PHE A 88 -6.34 6.12 5.27
CA PHE A 88 -6.64 6.87 4.05
C PHE A 88 -7.51 8.08 4.38
N ILE A 89 -7.23 9.18 3.71
CA ILE A 89 -8.07 10.38 3.76
C ILE A 89 -8.43 10.75 2.33
N ASP A 90 -9.67 11.18 2.15
CA ASP A 90 -10.14 11.65 0.84
C ASP A 90 -9.90 10.63 -0.28
N ILE A 91 -9.98 9.34 0.04
CA ILE A 91 -9.86 8.34 -1.01
C ILE A 91 -11.08 8.44 -1.92
N PRO A 92 -10.87 8.48 -3.25
CA PRO A 92 -12.02 8.50 -4.16
C PRO A 92 -12.90 7.29 -3.97
N GLU A 93 -14.20 7.50 -4.08
CA GLU A 93 -15.14 6.43 -3.85
C GLU A 93 -14.92 5.25 -4.79
N SER A 94 -14.56 5.53 -6.03
CA SER A 94 -14.28 4.46 -7.00
C SER A 94 -13.07 3.65 -6.59
N ASP A 95 -12.05 4.29 -6.01
CA ASP A 95 -10.87 3.59 -5.54
C ASP A 95 -11.21 2.72 -4.34
N ALA A 96 -11.99 3.25 -3.41
CA ALA A 96 -12.41 2.47 -2.25
C ALA A 96 -13.22 1.26 -2.66
N ALA A 97 -14.09 1.42 -3.66
CA ALA A 97 -14.90 0.32 -4.15
C ALA A 97 -14.03 -0.78 -4.77
N GLN A 98 -12.99 -0.39 -5.51
CA GLN A 98 -12.08 -1.36 -6.10
C GLN A 98 -11.34 -2.15 -5.02
N ILE A 99 -10.90 -1.48 -3.97
CA ILE A 99 -10.23 -2.14 -2.87
C ILE A 99 -11.18 -3.09 -2.17
N THR A 100 -12.38 -2.64 -1.88
CA THR A 100 -13.38 -3.47 -1.22
C THR A 100 -13.67 -4.72 -2.04
N SER A 101 -13.78 -4.57 -3.34
CA SER A 101 -14.02 -5.69 -4.23
C SER A 101 -12.88 -6.70 -4.17
N LEU A 102 -11.67 -6.23 -3.98
CA LEU A 102 -10.49 -7.10 -3.93
C LEU A 102 -10.36 -7.84 -2.59
N VAL A 103 -10.58 -7.13 -1.50
CA VAL A 103 -10.27 -7.69 -0.18
C VAL A 103 -11.50 -8.15 0.57
N GLY A 104 -12.63 -7.82 0.07
CA GLY A 104 -13.77 -8.06 0.83
C GLY A 104 -14.88 -8.75 0.54
#